data_fdb50379fc99a3b11c9f4eff1f0b1478
#
_entry.id   fdb50379fc99a3b11c9f4eff1f0b1478
#
_cell.length_a   1.000
_cell.length_b   1.000
_cell.length_c   1.000
_cell.angle_alpha   90.00
_cell.angle_beta   90.00
_cell.angle_gamma   90.00
#
_symmetry.space_group_name_H-M   'P 1'
#
loop_
_entity.id
_entity.type
_entity.pdbx_description
1 polymer ?
#
loop_
_entity_poly.entity_id
_entity_poly.type
_entity_poly.pdbx_seq_one_letter_code
_entity_poly.pdbx_strand_id
1 'polypeptide(L)'
;SLHAYARDLLKNDPGMFVISNEARIREKILRAIEEIPLLPPLAFKLTVASEEHPAIYDHSVRVALIALFLAIKSYFLSQKELVTLAAAAIFHDLGILHIPPELLKPGRRLEKLDRHYLYTHPITGYLLLKTFAEYHPEISRTVFEHHERLDGSGYPRGLHAEEICLGAQILMLAEVA
;
A
#
# COMPACT_ATOMS: atom_id res chain seq x y z
N SER A 1 3.22 -14.37 9.55
CA SER A 1 1.98 -13.75 9.06
C SER A 1 2.14 -12.25 8.97
N LEU A 2 1.33 -11.60 8.12
CA LEU A 2 1.32 -10.15 7.92
C LEU A 2 1.18 -9.38 9.25
N HIS A 3 0.20 -9.75 10.08
CA HIS A 3 -0.05 -9.13 11.37
C HIS A 3 1.14 -9.27 12.35
N ALA A 4 1.79 -10.44 12.37
CA ALA A 4 2.97 -10.64 13.22
C ALA A 4 4.14 -9.76 12.77
N TYR A 5 4.34 -9.60 11.47
CA TYR A 5 5.37 -8.74 10.91
C TYR A 5 5.12 -7.25 11.22
N ALA A 6 3.88 -6.77 11.03
CA ALA A 6 3.48 -5.41 11.40
C ALA A 6 3.69 -5.13 12.90
N ARG A 7 3.36 -6.09 13.76
CA ARG A 7 3.59 -5.99 15.22
C ARG A 7 5.08 -5.90 15.54
N ASP A 8 5.91 -6.69 14.86
CA ASP A 8 7.36 -6.70 15.06
C ASP A 8 7.99 -5.35 14.66
N LEU A 9 7.60 -4.78 13.51
CA LEU A 9 8.02 -3.45 13.09
C LEU A 9 7.66 -2.39 14.13
N LEU A 10 6.43 -2.37 14.61
CA LEU A 10 6.00 -1.41 15.64
C LEU A 10 6.77 -1.56 16.95
N LYS A 11 7.25 -2.75 17.27
CA LYS A 11 7.99 -3.02 18.51
C LYS A 11 9.47 -2.68 18.40
N ASN A 12 10.09 -2.99 17.28
CA ASN A 12 11.55 -3.07 17.16
C ASN A 12 12.15 -2.02 16.22
N ASP A 13 11.34 -1.38 15.36
CA ASP A 13 11.85 -0.40 14.41
C ASP A 13 11.80 1.03 14.98
N PRO A 14 12.96 1.72 15.10
CA PRO A 14 13.00 3.10 15.58
C PRO A 14 12.18 4.08 14.72
N GLY A 15 12.05 3.83 13.42
CA GLY A 15 11.24 4.65 12.51
C GLY A 15 9.74 4.61 12.85
N MET A 16 9.28 3.59 13.58
CA MET A 16 7.89 3.45 14.02
C MET A 16 7.63 3.98 15.44
N PHE A 17 8.61 4.65 16.06
CA PHE A 17 8.54 5.08 17.45
C PHE A 17 7.30 5.93 17.78
N VAL A 18 6.95 6.87 16.92
CA VAL A 18 5.78 7.76 17.14
C VAL A 18 4.48 6.94 17.21
N ILE A 19 4.33 5.96 16.32
CA ILE A 19 3.14 5.08 16.27
C ILE A 19 3.15 4.13 17.46
N SER A 20 4.30 3.56 17.80
CA SER A 20 4.43 2.55 18.86
C SER A 20 4.12 3.09 20.25
N ASN A 21 4.38 4.37 20.49
CA ASN A 21 4.10 5.02 21.79
C ASN A 21 2.62 5.35 22.03
N GLU A 22 1.79 5.37 21.00
CA GLU A 22 0.36 5.63 21.13
C GLU A 22 -0.42 4.30 21.20
N ALA A 23 -0.47 3.65 22.35
CA ALA A 23 -1.03 2.31 22.54
C ALA A 23 -2.42 2.14 21.91
N ARG A 24 -3.33 3.10 22.11
CA ARG A 24 -4.70 3.03 21.55
C ARG A 24 -4.73 3.08 20.03
N ILE A 25 -3.85 3.88 19.42
CA ILE A 25 -3.75 3.99 17.96
C ILE A 25 -3.10 2.72 17.40
N ARG A 26 -2.01 2.25 18.03
CA ARG A 26 -1.34 1.00 17.67
C ARG A 26 -2.31 -0.19 17.64
N GLU A 27 -3.17 -0.32 18.65
CA GLU A 27 -4.18 -1.38 18.70
C GLU A 27 -5.18 -1.29 17.55
N LYS A 28 -5.67 -0.08 17.24
CA LYS A 28 -6.57 0.14 16.09
C LYS A 28 -5.91 -0.22 14.76
N ILE A 29 -4.63 0.16 14.58
CA ILE A 29 -3.86 -0.16 13.38
C ILE A 29 -3.71 -1.68 13.22
N LEU A 30 -3.24 -2.37 14.27
CA LEU A 30 -3.04 -3.82 14.24
C LEU A 30 -4.35 -4.57 13.98
N ARG A 31 -5.44 -4.11 14.58
CA ARG A 31 -6.76 -4.66 14.32
C ARG A 31 -7.21 -4.47 12.88
N ALA A 32 -6.99 -3.29 12.28
CA ALA A 32 -7.34 -3.07 10.88
C ALA A 32 -6.56 -3.99 9.94
N ILE A 33 -5.26 -4.23 10.21
CA ILE A 33 -4.43 -5.18 9.44
C ILE A 33 -4.89 -6.63 9.64
N GLU A 34 -5.26 -7.01 10.85
CA GLU A 34 -5.72 -8.37 11.15
C GLU A 34 -7.05 -8.70 10.47
N GLU A 35 -7.93 -7.71 10.35
CA GLU A 35 -9.25 -7.85 9.74
C GLU A 35 -9.23 -7.82 8.19
N ILE A 36 -8.06 -7.62 7.54
CA ILE A 36 -7.97 -7.68 6.07
C ILE A 36 -8.38 -9.08 5.59
N PRO A 37 -9.39 -9.22 4.74
CA PRO A 37 -9.75 -10.52 4.18
C PRO A 37 -8.67 -10.95 3.18
N LEU A 38 -7.76 -11.83 3.61
CA LEU A 38 -6.70 -12.36 2.76
C LEU A 38 -7.23 -13.57 1.97
N LEU A 39 -7.75 -13.32 0.78
CA LEU A 39 -8.15 -14.39 -0.14
C LEU A 39 -6.93 -15.21 -0.58
N PRO A 40 -7.05 -16.55 -0.77
CA PRO A 40 -5.92 -17.42 -1.04
C PRO A 40 -4.97 -16.96 -2.15
N PRO A 41 -5.44 -16.45 -3.31
CA PRO A 41 -4.53 -15.97 -4.36
C PRO A 41 -3.69 -14.75 -3.93
N LEU A 42 -4.27 -13.83 -3.13
CA LEU A 42 -3.54 -12.66 -2.63
C LEU A 42 -2.64 -13.01 -1.45
N ALA A 43 -3.05 -13.90 -0.57
CA ALA A 43 -2.19 -14.46 0.46
C ALA A 43 -0.94 -15.12 -0.13
N PHE A 44 -1.10 -15.89 -1.23
CA PHE A 44 0.01 -16.46 -1.96
C PHE A 44 0.93 -15.39 -2.55
N LYS A 45 0.38 -14.35 -3.21
CA LYS A 45 1.21 -13.23 -3.74
C LYS A 45 1.97 -12.48 -2.65
N LEU A 46 1.38 -12.27 -1.48
CA LEU A 46 2.09 -11.67 -0.34
C LEU A 46 3.19 -12.59 0.20
N THR A 47 3.00 -13.90 0.16
CA THR A 47 4.05 -14.86 0.52
C THR A 47 5.21 -14.76 -0.46
N VAL A 48 4.94 -14.78 -1.77
CA VAL A 48 5.97 -14.57 -2.81
C VAL A 48 6.69 -13.24 -2.61
N ALA A 49 5.94 -12.14 -2.36
CA ALA A 49 6.56 -10.86 -2.09
C ALA A 49 7.48 -10.89 -0.87
N SER A 50 7.08 -11.57 0.21
CA SER A 50 7.90 -11.66 1.44
C SER A 50 9.17 -12.50 1.27
N GLU A 51 9.16 -13.48 0.38
CA GLU A 51 10.27 -14.42 0.15
C GLU A 51 11.22 -13.95 -0.95
N GLU A 52 10.67 -13.48 -2.06
CA GLU A 52 11.46 -13.12 -3.26
C GLU A 52 11.74 -11.62 -3.37
N HIS A 53 10.89 -10.78 -2.78
CA HIS A 53 10.97 -9.31 -2.83
C HIS A 53 10.78 -8.68 -1.44
N PRO A 54 11.60 -9.05 -0.44
CA PRO A 54 11.39 -8.63 0.96
C PRO A 54 11.36 -7.11 1.14
N ALA A 55 12.09 -6.34 0.33
CA ALA A 55 12.07 -4.88 0.39
C ALA A 55 10.71 -4.29 -0.03
N ILE A 56 10.03 -4.87 -1.02
CA ILE A 56 8.71 -4.45 -1.46
C ILE A 56 7.67 -4.80 -0.38
N TYR A 57 7.76 -6.00 0.17
CA TYR A 57 6.88 -6.43 1.26
C TYR A 57 7.03 -5.53 2.49
N ASP A 58 8.26 -5.27 2.93
CA ASP A 58 8.56 -4.38 4.06
C ASP A 58 8.02 -2.96 3.80
N HIS A 59 8.26 -2.41 2.61
CA HIS A 59 7.74 -1.12 2.19
C HIS A 59 6.21 -1.06 2.31
N SER A 60 5.49 -2.02 1.73
CA SER A 60 4.03 -2.05 1.78
C SER A 60 3.48 -2.11 3.21
N VAL A 61 4.12 -2.86 4.10
CA VAL A 61 3.70 -2.89 5.51
C VAL A 61 3.98 -1.56 6.21
N ARG A 62 5.12 -0.93 5.99
CA ARG A 62 5.45 0.39 6.55
C ARG A 62 4.47 1.46 6.08
N VAL A 63 4.21 1.51 4.78
CA VAL A 63 3.22 2.43 4.20
C VAL A 63 1.84 2.21 4.84
N ALA A 64 1.43 0.96 5.05
CA ALA A 64 0.15 0.67 5.72
C ALA A 64 0.11 1.19 7.17
N LEU A 65 1.19 1.01 7.94
CA LEU A 65 1.28 1.51 9.31
C LEU A 65 1.19 3.03 9.37
N ILE A 66 1.91 3.72 8.50
CA ILE A 66 1.93 5.19 8.42
C ILE A 66 0.59 5.72 7.91
N ALA A 67 0.04 5.13 6.85
CA ALA A 67 -1.25 5.53 6.28
C ALA A 67 -2.39 5.41 7.31
N LEU A 68 -2.44 4.30 8.04
CA LEU A 68 -3.42 4.11 9.10
C LEU A 68 -3.24 5.09 10.26
N PHE A 69 -1.99 5.37 10.64
CA PHE A 69 -1.70 6.38 11.67
C PHE A 69 -2.20 7.77 11.24
N LEU A 70 -1.85 8.21 10.02
CA LEU A 70 -2.32 9.48 9.45
C LEU A 70 -3.84 9.54 9.39
N ALA A 71 -4.48 8.46 8.92
CA ALA A 71 -5.92 8.38 8.83
C ALA A 71 -6.62 8.50 10.19
N ILE A 72 -6.13 7.79 11.21
CA ILE A 72 -6.69 7.82 12.57
C ILE A 72 -6.51 9.19 13.22
N LYS A 73 -5.40 9.88 12.93
CA LYS A 73 -5.11 11.22 13.49
C LYS A 73 -5.89 12.34 12.80
N SER A 74 -6.14 12.22 11.50
CA SER A 74 -6.62 13.33 10.68
C SER A 74 -8.08 13.19 10.27
N TYR A 75 -8.66 11.97 10.33
CA TYR A 75 -9.99 11.67 9.82
C TYR A 75 -10.80 10.81 10.80
N PHE A 76 -12.13 10.97 10.77
CA PHE A 76 -13.05 10.11 11.52
C PHE A 76 -13.48 8.93 10.66
N LEU A 77 -12.57 7.96 10.47
CA LEU A 77 -12.85 6.75 9.71
C LEU A 77 -13.43 5.64 10.60
N SER A 78 -14.44 4.96 10.07
CA SER A 78 -14.99 3.74 10.66
C SER A 78 -13.96 2.60 10.59
N GLN A 79 -14.17 1.55 11.41
CA GLN A 79 -13.31 0.35 11.35
C GLN A 79 -13.26 -0.26 9.94
N LYS A 80 -14.41 -0.31 9.25
CA LYS A 80 -14.50 -0.81 7.87
C LYS A 80 -13.64 -0.01 6.89
N GLU A 81 -13.65 1.32 7.00
CA GLU A 81 -12.82 2.20 6.17
C GLU A 81 -11.33 2.05 6.50
N LEU A 82 -10.96 1.85 7.76
CA LEU A 82 -9.58 1.55 8.15
C LEU A 82 -9.11 0.21 7.58
N VAL A 83 -9.94 -0.84 7.58
CA VAL A 83 -9.63 -2.13 6.96
C VAL A 83 -9.48 -1.98 5.44
N THR A 84 -10.35 -1.19 4.80
CA THR A 84 -10.27 -0.89 3.36
C THR A 84 -8.93 -0.19 3.02
N LEU A 85 -8.56 0.83 3.80
CA LEU A 85 -7.29 1.54 3.63
C LEU A 85 -6.09 0.62 3.89
N ALA A 86 -6.14 -0.20 4.95
CA ALA A 86 -5.11 -1.17 5.27
C ALA A 86 -4.88 -2.16 4.12
N ALA A 87 -5.95 -2.71 3.56
CA ALA A 87 -5.89 -3.62 2.42
C ALA A 87 -5.29 -2.93 1.19
N ALA A 88 -5.74 -1.71 0.87
CA ALA A 88 -5.19 -0.96 -0.25
C ALA A 88 -3.68 -0.70 -0.07
N ALA A 89 -3.26 -0.29 1.12
CA ALA A 89 -1.86 -0.02 1.43
C ALA A 89 -0.98 -1.29 1.38
N ILE A 90 -1.49 -2.44 1.82
CA ILE A 90 -0.76 -3.71 1.72
C ILE A 90 -0.65 -4.18 0.27
N PHE A 91 -1.65 -3.90 -0.56
CA PHE A 91 -1.72 -4.40 -1.93
C PHE A 91 -1.22 -3.42 -2.99
N HIS A 92 -0.90 -2.15 -2.64
CA HIS A 92 -0.65 -1.11 -3.62
C HIS A 92 0.46 -1.47 -4.63
N ASP A 93 1.49 -2.13 -4.16
CA ASP A 93 2.67 -2.51 -4.94
C ASP A 93 2.66 -3.96 -5.46
N LEU A 94 1.60 -4.75 -5.25
CA LEU A 94 1.54 -6.12 -5.77
C LEU A 94 1.69 -6.22 -7.29
N GLY A 95 1.36 -5.17 -8.02
CA GLY A 95 1.60 -5.07 -9.45
C GLY A 95 3.08 -5.13 -9.84
N ILE A 96 3.98 -4.77 -8.94
CA ILE A 96 5.44 -4.83 -9.17
C ILE A 96 5.93 -6.27 -9.38
N LEU A 97 5.26 -7.27 -8.81
CA LEU A 97 5.59 -8.69 -9.01
C LEU A 97 5.48 -9.15 -10.48
N HIS A 98 4.90 -8.33 -11.34
CA HIS A 98 4.79 -8.57 -12.79
C HIS A 98 5.81 -7.75 -13.61
N ILE A 99 6.64 -6.96 -12.94
CA ILE A 99 7.72 -6.20 -13.59
C ILE A 99 8.96 -7.11 -13.74
N PRO A 100 9.67 -7.05 -14.87
CA PRO A 100 10.91 -7.80 -15.03
C PRO A 100 11.90 -7.54 -13.89
N PRO A 101 12.42 -8.57 -13.19
CA PRO A 101 13.28 -8.41 -12.02
C PRO A 101 14.53 -7.55 -12.28
N GLU A 102 15.01 -7.55 -13.53
CA GLU A 102 16.15 -6.73 -13.93
C GLU A 102 15.91 -5.24 -13.75
N LEU A 103 14.66 -4.78 -13.85
CA LEU A 103 14.28 -3.37 -13.68
C LEU A 103 14.22 -2.97 -12.20
N LEU A 104 14.12 -3.93 -11.30
CA LEU A 104 14.01 -3.73 -9.85
C LEU A 104 15.37 -3.76 -9.14
N LYS A 105 16.48 -4.00 -9.86
CA LYS A 105 17.81 -4.09 -9.26
C LYS A 105 18.26 -2.74 -8.69
N PRO A 106 18.72 -2.69 -7.43
CA PRO A 106 19.25 -1.48 -6.82
C PRO A 106 20.42 -0.88 -7.64
N GLY A 107 20.45 0.44 -7.75
CA GLY A 107 21.52 1.16 -8.46
C GLY A 107 21.44 1.12 -9.99
N ARG A 108 20.50 0.42 -10.57
CA ARG A 108 20.29 0.47 -12.02
C ARG A 108 19.76 1.85 -12.43
N ARG A 109 20.40 2.46 -13.42
CA ARG A 109 19.86 3.65 -14.08
C ARG A 109 18.74 3.23 -15.02
N LEU A 110 17.51 3.67 -14.72
CA LEU A 110 16.35 3.38 -15.54
C LEU A 110 16.29 4.30 -16.76
N GLU A 111 16.14 3.71 -17.93
CA GLU A 111 15.86 4.42 -19.17
C GLU A 111 14.38 4.82 -19.25
N LYS A 112 14.03 5.60 -20.28
CA LYS A 112 12.65 6.05 -20.47
C LYS A 112 11.66 4.86 -20.60
N LEU A 113 12.05 3.83 -21.34
CA LEU A 113 11.22 2.62 -21.52
C LEU A 113 11.07 1.83 -20.22
N ASP A 114 12.16 1.67 -19.46
CA ASP A 114 12.15 1.01 -18.15
C ASP A 114 11.14 1.66 -17.20
N ARG A 115 11.10 2.99 -17.16
CA ARG A 115 10.12 3.75 -16.36
C ARG A 115 8.69 3.50 -16.81
N HIS A 116 8.44 3.35 -18.10
CA HIS A 116 7.09 3.00 -18.58
C HIS A 116 6.65 1.64 -18.06
N TYR A 117 7.53 0.65 -17.98
CA TYR A 117 7.22 -0.63 -17.34
C TYR A 117 6.85 -0.44 -15.86
N LEU A 118 7.66 0.31 -15.11
CA LEU A 118 7.34 0.57 -13.70
C LEU A 118 6.00 1.27 -13.53
N TYR A 119 5.67 2.21 -14.39
CA TYR A 119 4.39 2.94 -14.34
C TYR A 119 3.15 2.07 -14.65
N THR A 120 3.35 0.81 -15.04
CA THR A 120 2.23 -0.12 -15.25
C THR A 120 1.76 -0.82 -13.96
N HIS A 121 2.56 -0.81 -12.86
CA HIS A 121 2.20 -1.58 -11.67
C HIS A 121 0.87 -1.15 -11.01
N PRO A 122 0.48 0.15 -10.96
CA PRO A 122 -0.82 0.51 -10.41
C PRO A 122 -1.97 -0.05 -11.24
N ILE A 123 -1.80 -0.08 -12.58
CA ILE A 123 -2.78 -0.66 -13.50
C ILE A 123 -2.89 -2.17 -13.26
N THR A 124 -1.74 -2.86 -13.19
CA THR A 124 -1.69 -4.32 -12.95
C THR A 124 -2.29 -4.68 -11.59
N GLY A 125 -1.96 -3.94 -10.53
CA GLY A 125 -2.55 -4.10 -9.21
C GLY A 125 -4.07 -3.89 -9.20
N TYR A 126 -4.53 -2.84 -9.85
CA TYR A 126 -5.95 -2.54 -10.03
C TYR A 126 -6.70 -3.68 -10.72
N LEU A 127 -6.19 -4.13 -11.86
CA LEU A 127 -6.82 -5.22 -12.64
C LEU A 127 -6.85 -6.52 -11.84
N LEU A 128 -5.78 -6.83 -11.13
CA LEU A 128 -5.73 -7.99 -10.23
C LEU A 128 -6.82 -7.91 -9.16
N LEU A 129 -6.91 -6.80 -8.44
CA LEU A 129 -7.86 -6.64 -7.33
C LEU A 129 -9.32 -6.63 -7.80
N LYS A 130 -9.60 -6.10 -8.98
CA LYS A 130 -10.95 -6.11 -9.57
C LYS A 130 -11.47 -7.51 -9.92
N THR A 131 -10.63 -8.52 -9.99
CA THR A 131 -11.08 -9.90 -10.21
C THR A 131 -11.76 -10.49 -8.97
N PHE A 132 -11.62 -9.86 -7.79
CA PHE A 132 -12.18 -10.34 -6.53
C PHE A 132 -13.35 -9.46 -6.10
N ALA A 133 -14.57 -9.96 -6.33
CA ALA A 133 -15.81 -9.23 -5.99
C ALA A 133 -15.99 -9.01 -4.47
N GLU A 134 -15.28 -9.75 -3.65
CA GLU A 134 -15.29 -9.67 -2.19
C GLU A 134 -14.64 -8.38 -1.67
N TYR A 135 -13.75 -7.76 -2.44
CA TYR A 135 -13.10 -6.51 -2.03
C TYR A 135 -13.93 -5.29 -2.37
N HIS A 136 -13.93 -4.35 -1.43
CA HIS A 136 -14.57 -3.06 -1.67
C HIS A 136 -13.89 -2.33 -2.84
N PRO A 137 -14.64 -1.74 -3.80
CA PRO A 137 -14.08 -1.07 -4.98
C PRO A 137 -13.04 0.03 -4.68
N GLU A 138 -13.13 0.67 -3.53
CA GLU A 138 -12.15 1.67 -3.08
C GLU A 138 -10.74 1.10 -2.90
N ILE A 139 -10.59 -0.19 -2.63
CA ILE A 139 -9.28 -0.83 -2.52
C ILE A 139 -8.57 -0.78 -3.87
N SER A 140 -9.21 -1.28 -4.92
CA SER A 140 -8.64 -1.27 -6.27
C SER A 140 -8.45 0.15 -6.81
N ARG A 141 -9.38 1.07 -6.50
CA ARG A 141 -9.29 2.47 -6.87
C ARG A 141 -8.08 3.15 -6.20
N THR A 142 -7.90 2.96 -4.91
CA THR A 142 -6.74 3.48 -4.17
C THR A 142 -5.42 2.97 -4.77
N VAL A 143 -5.34 1.67 -5.06
CA VAL A 143 -4.18 1.06 -5.72
C VAL A 143 -3.94 1.65 -7.11
N PHE A 144 -4.98 1.98 -7.85
CA PHE A 144 -4.84 2.57 -9.18
C PHE A 144 -4.32 4.01 -9.13
N GLU A 145 -4.70 4.78 -8.11
CA GLU A 145 -4.50 6.23 -8.02
C GLU A 145 -3.31 6.62 -7.10
N HIS A 146 -2.60 5.66 -6.44
CA HIS A 146 -1.60 6.00 -5.41
C HIS A 146 -0.38 6.77 -5.94
N HIS A 147 -0.12 6.72 -7.23
CA HIS A 147 0.92 7.53 -7.89
C HIS A 147 0.38 8.74 -8.64
N GLU A 148 -0.91 9.05 -8.51
CA GLU A 148 -1.41 10.34 -8.96
C GLU A 148 -0.82 11.46 -8.10
N ARG A 149 -0.86 12.69 -8.60
CA ARG A 149 -0.37 13.87 -7.87
C ARG A 149 -1.42 14.97 -7.94
N LEU A 150 -1.55 15.72 -6.85
CA LEU A 150 -2.60 16.76 -6.73
C LEU A 150 -2.59 17.79 -7.86
N ASP A 151 -1.44 18.01 -8.48
CA ASP A 151 -1.22 18.94 -9.59
C ASP A 151 -1.43 18.32 -10.99
N GLY A 152 -1.85 17.04 -11.07
CA GLY A 152 -2.05 16.33 -12.34
C GLY A 152 -0.77 15.81 -12.99
N SER A 153 0.39 15.94 -12.36
CA SER A 153 1.66 15.43 -12.88
C SER A 153 1.91 13.95 -12.61
N GLY A 154 0.97 13.29 -11.92
CA GLY A 154 1.04 11.89 -11.55
C GLY A 154 0.65 10.93 -12.68
N TYR A 155 0.52 9.68 -12.36
CA TYR A 155 0.11 8.61 -13.29
C TYR A 155 -0.77 7.58 -12.57
N PRO A 156 -1.54 6.75 -13.30
CA PRO A 156 -1.56 6.58 -14.75
C PRO A 156 -2.50 7.53 -15.51
N ARG A 157 -3.35 8.30 -14.84
CA ARG A 157 -4.41 9.11 -15.46
C ARG A 157 -4.12 10.61 -15.48
N GLY A 158 -3.20 11.09 -14.65
CA GLY A 158 -2.94 12.52 -14.47
C GLY A 158 -4.11 13.25 -13.82
N LEU A 159 -4.70 12.65 -12.77
CA LEU A 159 -5.82 13.22 -12.03
C LEU A 159 -5.39 14.43 -11.19
N HIS A 160 -6.28 15.40 -11.04
CA HIS A 160 -6.10 16.51 -10.12
C HIS A 160 -6.73 16.21 -8.75
N ALA A 161 -6.39 17.00 -7.73
CA ALA A 161 -6.70 16.80 -6.31
C ALA A 161 -8.11 16.26 -6.04
N GLU A 162 -9.13 16.89 -6.64
CA GLU A 162 -10.54 16.60 -6.38
C GLU A 162 -11.02 15.27 -6.99
N GLU A 163 -10.27 14.75 -7.95
CA GLU A 163 -10.57 13.51 -8.66
C GLU A 163 -9.95 12.28 -7.99
N ILE A 164 -8.90 12.50 -7.18
CA ILE A 164 -8.13 11.45 -6.52
C ILE A 164 -8.86 11.01 -5.24
N CYS A 165 -9.10 9.71 -5.07
CA CYS A 165 -9.76 9.19 -3.88
C CYS A 165 -8.93 9.43 -2.60
N LEU A 166 -9.63 9.56 -1.46
CA LEU A 166 -9.00 9.86 -0.16
C LEU A 166 -7.92 8.82 0.20
N GLY A 167 -8.17 7.54 -0.04
CA GLY A 167 -7.21 6.48 0.22
C GLY A 167 -5.89 6.70 -0.51
N ALA A 168 -5.93 7.07 -1.80
CA ALA A 168 -4.74 7.36 -2.58
C ALA A 168 -4.02 8.61 -2.09
N GLN A 169 -4.74 9.67 -1.70
CA GLN A 169 -4.14 10.88 -1.11
C GLN A 169 -3.40 10.56 0.20
N ILE A 170 -3.96 9.68 1.04
CA ILE A 170 -3.31 9.25 2.28
C ILE A 170 -2.06 8.40 1.97
N LEU A 171 -2.15 7.47 1.00
CA LEU A 171 -0.99 6.66 0.60
C LEU A 171 0.15 7.52 0.07
N MET A 172 -0.12 8.50 -0.79
CA MET A 172 0.89 9.44 -1.29
C MET A 172 1.68 10.12 -0.17
N LEU A 173 1.00 10.50 0.92
CA LEU A 173 1.66 11.09 2.09
C LEU A 173 2.46 10.05 2.86
N ALA A 174 1.95 8.83 2.99
CA ALA A 174 2.61 7.75 3.71
C ALA A 174 3.88 7.24 3.01
N GLU A 175 3.93 7.28 1.68
CA GLU A 175 5.09 6.86 0.88
C GLU A 175 6.28 7.82 0.98
N VAL A 176 6.07 9.09 1.34
CA VAL A 176 7.13 10.09 1.46
C VAL A 176 7.54 10.38 2.90
N ALA A 177 6.85 9.79 3.87
CA ALA A 177 7.11 9.96 5.30
C ALA A 177 8.19 9.00 5.79
#